data_ca6411d175cb1f91951320646da4e28a
#
_entry.id   ca6411d175cb1f91951320646da4e28a
#
_cell.length_a   1.000
_cell.length_b   1.000
_cell.length_c   1.000
_cell.angle_alpha   90.00
_cell.angle_beta   90.00
_cell.angle_gamma   90.00
#
_symmetry.space_group_name_H-M   'P 1'
#
loop_
_entity.id
_entity.type
_entity.pdbx_description
1 polymer ?
#
loop_
_entity_poly.entity_id
_entity_poly.type
_entity_poly.pdbx_seq_one_letter_code
_entity_poly.pdbx_strand_id
1 'polypeptide(L)'
;FHGVKITDSALVTAAVLSNRYITDRFLPDKAIDLVDEACAMIKTELDSMPAELDEMNRKIMQMQIEETALKKETDHLSQERLADLQKELAELRDEFNTRKAQWDGEKTAVEKVSKLREQIESIKKKLEVAERDFDYDKASELKFGMLPNLQRELEIEEEKLKDRDLSLVHENVTDEEIAKIISRLSLIHISEPTRPEPISY
;
A
#
# COMPACT_ATOMS: atom_id res chain seq x y z
N PHE A 1 11.95 -6.16 5.62
CA PHE A 1 11.18 -7.40 5.61
C PHE A 1 9.88 -7.26 4.79
N HIS A 2 9.07 -6.22 5.03
CA HIS A 2 7.81 -5.99 4.31
C HIS A 2 7.97 -5.21 3.00
N GLY A 3 9.13 -4.61 2.73
CA GLY A 3 9.39 -3.84 1.52
C GLY A 3 8.68 -2.46 1.46
N VAL A 4 8.13 -2.01 2.59
CA VAL A 4 7.38 -0.75 2.74
C VAL A 4 8.28 0.33 3.32
N LYS A 5 8.08 1.58 2.93
CA LYS A 5 8.83 2.72 3.46
C LYS A 5 8.16 3.27 4.72
N ILE A 6 8.96 3.50 5.76
CA ILE A 6 8.50 4.03 7.05
C ILE A 6 8.96 5.48 7.16
N THR A 7 8.05 6.39 7.51
CA THR A 7 8.40 7.79 7.75
C THR A 7 8.98 7.99 9.15
N ASP A 8 9.83 8.99 9.34
CA ASP A 8 10.39 9.31 10.66
C ASP A 8 9.29 9.70 11.66
N SER A 9 8.24 10.38 11.18
CA SER A 9 7.06 10.71 12.00
C SER A 9 6.36 9.46 12.53
N ALA A 10 6.22 8.41 11.70
CA ALA A 10 5.62 7.14 12.11
C ALA A 10 6.42 6.45 13.22
N LEU A 11 7.76 6.48 13.16
CA LEU A 11 8.63 5.91 14.21
C LEU A 11 8.46 6.64 15.55
N VAL A 12 8.44 7.98 15.52
CA VAL A 12 8.21 8.78 16.71
C VAL A 12 6.82 8.51 17.28
N THR A 13 5.80 8.51 16.44
CA THR A 13 4.42 8.24 16.83
C THR A 13 4.25 6.83 17.39
N ALA A 14 4.90 5.82 16.80
CA ALA A 14 4.88 4.45 17.30
C ALA A 14 5.48 4.36 18.72
N ALA A 15 6.61 5.02 18.96
CA ALA A 15 7.23 5.06 20.28
C ALA A 15 6.34 5.75 21.34
N VAL A 16 5.78 6.92 20.99
CA VAL A 16 4.93 7.72 21.89
C VAL A 16 3.61 7.00 22.20
N LEU A 17 2.90 6.56 21.15
CA LEU A 17 1.59 5.95 21.32
C LEU A 17 1.70 4.55 21.94
N SER A 18 2.69 3.74 21.58
CA SER A 18 2.88 2.45 22.24
C SER A 18 3.18 2.61 23.72
N ASN A 19 3.98 3.62 24.10
CA ASN A 19 4.26 3.89 25.51
C ASN A 19 3.01 4.33 26.30
N ARG A 20 2.12 5.05 25.66
CA ARG A 20 0.90 5.59 26.28
C ARG A 20 -0.24 4.57 26.40
N TYR A 21 -0.43 3.73 25.39
CA TYR A 21 -1.61 2.88 25.28
C TYR A 21 -1.35 1.38 25.40
N ILE A 22 -0.09 0.92 25.27
CA ILE A 22 0.27 -0.48 25.44
C ILE A 22 1.02 -0.64 26.75
N THR A 23 0.35 -1.22 27.74
CA THR A 23 0.89 -1.37 29.12
C THR A 23 1.61 -2.70 29.34
N ASP A 24 1.30 -3.73 28.55
CA ASP A 24 1.70 -5.11 28.80
C ASP A 24 3.12 -5.44 28.30
N ARG A 25 3.78 -4.50 27.62
CA ARG A 25 5.11 -4.67 27.03
C ARG A 25 5.98 -3.45 27.28
N PHE A 26 7.29 -3.63 27.17
CA PHE A 26 8.29 -2.58 27.34
C PHE A 26 8.78 -2.01 25.99
N LEU A 27 9.30 -0.79 26.02
CA LEU A 27 10.06 -0.24 24.91
C LEU A 27 11.46 -0.91 24.87
N PRO A 28 12.03 -1.15 23.69
CA PRO A 28 11.55 -0.75 22.36
C PRO A 28 10.55 -1.73 21.72
N ASP A 29 10.39 -2.94 22.26
CA ASP A 29 9.68 -4.05 21.60
C ASP A 29 8.26 -3.68 21.15
N LYS A 30 7.47 -3.06 22.03
CA LYS A 30 6.10 -2.64 21.71
C LYS A 30 6.00 -1.61 20.57
N ALA A 31 7.02 -0.77 20.39
CA ALA A 31 7.05 0.17 19.28
C ALA A 31 7.44 -0.53 17.98
N ILE A 32 8.36 -1.50 18.05
CA ILE A 32 8.77 -2.32 16.90
C ILE A 32 7.59 -3.18 16.41
N ASP A 33 6.88 -3.86 17.34
CA ASP A 33 5.70 -4.65 17.00
C ASP A 33 4.64 -3.81 16.30
N LEU A 34 4.43 -2.56 16.77
CA LEU A 34 3.45 -1.65 16.19
C LEU A 34 3.83 -1.22 14.77
N VAL A 35 5.10 -0.96 14.53
CA VAL A 35 5.62 -0.63 13.19
C VAL A 35 5.54 -1.85 12.27
N ASP A 36 5.85 -3.05 12.77
CA ASP A 36 5.76 -4.28 11.98
C ASP A 36 4.32 -4.57 11.55
N GLU A 37 3.36 -4.41 12.46
CA GLU A 37 1.92 -4.54 12.16
C GLU A 37 1.47 -3.51 11.14
N ALA A 38 1.95 -2.25 11.23
CA ALA A 38 1.66 -1.20 10.26
C ALA A 38 2.19 -1.55 8.87
N CYS A 39 3.43 -2.03 8.79
CA CYS A 39 4.02 -2.48 7.54
C CYS A 39 3.26 -3.66 6.93
N ALA A 40 2.82 -4.63 7.76
CA ALA A 40 2.03 -5.76 7.31
C ALA A 40 0.65 -5.33 6.79
N MET A 41 0.00 -4.36 7.46
CA MET A 41 -1.27 -3.80 7.04
C MET A 41 -1.15 -3.12 5.68
N ILE A 42 -0.18 -2.21 5.51
CA ILE A 42 0.06 -1.53 4.24
C ILE A 42 0.37 -2.52 3.13
N LYS A 43 1.20 -3.54 3.40
CA LYS A 43 1.47 -4.59 2.41
C LYS A 43 0.20 -5.33 2.00
N THR A 44 -0.68 -5.64 2.93
CA THR A 44 -1.97 -6.28 2.65
C THR A 44 -2.88 -5.37 1.82
N GLU A 45 -2.89 -4.05 2.11
CA GLU A 45 -3.63 -3.05 1.33
C GLU A 45 -3.07 -2.93 -0.10
N LEU A 46 -1.73 -2.93 -0.27
CA LEU A 46 -1.08 -2.95 -1.58
C LEU A 46 -1.43 -4.18 -2.42
N ASP A 47 -1.58 -5.32 -1.77
CA ASP A 47 -1.92 -6.59 -2.44
C ASP A 47 -3.41 -6.73 -2.74
N SER A 48 -4.27 -5.99 -2.05
CA SER A 48 -5.72 -6.02 -2.19
C SER A 48 -6.23 -4.92 -3.12
N MET A 49 -7.38 -5.18 -3.74
CA MET A 49 -8.08 -4.18 -4.56
C MET A 49 -8.60 -3.04 -3.66
N PRO A 50 -8.41 -1.75 -4.05
CA PRO A 50 -8.98 -0.62 -3.34
C PRO A 50 -10.49 -0.76 -3.14
N ALA A 51 -10.99 -0.27 -2.01
CA ALA A 51 -12.41 -0.41 -1.63
C ALA A 51 -13.36 0.18 -2.69
N GLU A 52 -12.98 1.29 -3.31
CA GLU A 52 -13.76 1.93 -4.39
C GLU A 52 -13.92 1.02 -5.61
N LEU A 53 -12.82 0.34 -6.03
CA LEU A 53 -12.86 -0.59 -7.15
C LEU A 53 -13.65 -1.86 -6.82
N ASP A 54 -13.53 -2.35 -5.57
CA ASP A 54 -14.30 -3.51 -5.13
C ASP A 54 -15.81 -3.20 -5.09
N GLU A 55 -16.20 -2.00 -4.64
CA GLU A 55 -17.58 -1.55 -4.66
C GLU A 55 -18.14 -1.45 -6.09
N MET A 56 -17.37 -0.84 -7.00
CA MET A 56 -17.74 -0.78 -8.42
C MET A 56 -17.89 -2.19 -9.01
N ASN A 57 -16.98 -3.10 -8.70
CA ASN A 57 -17.04 -4.49 -9.18
C ASN A 57 -18.29 -5.22 -8.66
N ARG A 58 -18.63 -5.03 -7.39
CA ARG A 58 -19.87 -5.58 -6.79
C ARG A 58 -21.12 -5.04 -7.48
N LYS A 59 -21.15 -3.74 -7.76
CA LYS A 59 -22.26 -3.11 -8.47
C LYS A 59 -22.40 -3.65 -9.90
N ILE A 60 -21.29 -3.78 -10.63
CA ILE A 60 -21.27 -4.43 -11.94
C ILE A 60 -21.85 -5.85 -11.87
N MET A 61 -21.45 -6.62 -10.87
CA MET A 61 -21.92 -8.00 -10.68
C MET A 61 -23.42 -8.06 -10.38
N GLN A 62 -23.95 -7.15 -9.57
CA GLN A 62 -25.39 -7.02 -9.30
C GLN A 62 -26.16 -6.67 -10.58
N MET A 63 -25.68 -5.70 -11.35
CA MET A 63 -26.30 -5.31 -12.62
C MET A 63 -26.27 -6.44 -13.66
N GLN A 64 -25.22 -7.26 -13.70
CA GLN A 64 -25.14 -8.44 -14.57
C GLN A 64 -26.18 -9.51 -14.19
N ILE A 65 -26.43 -9.70 -12.91
CA ILE A 65 -27.48 -10.62 -12.42
C ILE A 65 -28.85 -10.10 -12.84
N GLU A 66 -29.12 -8.80 -12.65
CA GLU A 66 -30.37 -8.14 -13.09
C GLU A 66 -30.54 -8.26 -14.61
N GLU A 67 -29.49 -7.99 -15.40
CA GLU A 67 -29.48 -8.15 -16.85
C GLU A 67 -29.86 -9.57 -17.27
N THR A 68 -29.31 -10.56 -16.59
CA THR A 68 -29.61 -11.98 -16.90
C THR A 68 -31.05 -12.36 -16.56
N ALA A 69 -31.64 -11.74 -15.54
CA ALA A 69 -33.04 -11.93 -15.18
C ALA A 69 -33.96 -11.26 -16.22
N LEU A 70 -33.71 -10.00 -16.56
CA LEU A 70 -34.49 -9.23 -17.53
C LEU A 70 -34.46 -9.82 -18.95
N LYS A 71 -33.34 -10.45 -19.35
CA LYS A 71 -33.25 -11.18 -20.64
C LYS A 71 -34.22 -12.35 -20.76
N LYS A 72 -34.76 -12.87 -19.68
CA LYS A 72 -35.74 -13.97 -19.69
C LYS A 72 -37.18 -13.46 -19.80
N GLU A 73 -37.39 -12.19 -19.54
CA GLU A 73 -38.68 -11.53 -19.61
C GLU A 73 -38.93 -11.00 -21.05
N THR A 74 -40.19 -11.05 -21.50
CA THR A 74 -40.56 -10.68 -22.91
C THR A 74 -41.49 -9.48 -22.99
N ASP A 75 -41.85 -8.90 -21.84
CA ASP A 75 -42.70 -7.73 -21.80
C ASP A 75 -41.95 -6.44 -22.20
N HIS A 76 -42.67 -5.45 -22.70
CA HIS A 76 -42.10 -4.21 -23.22
C HIS A 76 -41.35 -3.40 -22.14
N LEU A 77 -41.89 -3.34 -20.94
CA LEU A 77 -41.27 -2.61 -19.82
C LEU A 77 -39.91 -3.21 -19.41
N SER A 78 -39.83 -4.55 -19.38
CA SER A 78 -38.56 -5.26 -19.07
C SER A 78 -37.54 -5.06 -20.19
N GLN A 79 -37.96 -4.94 -21.46
CA GLN A 79 -37.05 -4.63 -22.57
C GLN A 79 -36.50 -3.19 -22.48
N GLU A 80 -37.33 -2.20 -22.17
CA GLU A 80 -36.87 -0.82 -21.94
C GLU A 80 -35.87 -0.76 -20.76
N ARG A 81 -36.23 -1.39 -19.62
CA ARG A 81 -35.31 -1.46 -18.46
C ARG A 81 -34.01 -2.15 -18.79
N LEU A 82 -34.04 -3.22 -19.62
CA LEU A 82 -32.87 -3.93 -20.09
C LEU A 82 -31.94 -3.02 -20.91
N ALA A 83 -32.48 -2.21 -21.79
CA ALA A 83 -31.71 -1.28 -22.62
C ALA A 83 -31.02 -0.21 -21.76
N ASP A 84 -31.73 0.37 -20.79
CA ASP A 84 -31.17 1.33 -19.85
C ASP A 84 -30.08 0.70 -18.98
N LEU A 85 -30.34 -0.48 -18.43
CA LEU A 85 -29.39 -1.22 -17.60
C LEU A 85 -28.12 -1.56 -18.37
N GLN A 86 -28.24 -1.97 -19.64
CA GLN A 86 -27.06 -2.27 -20.46
C GLN A 86 -26.19 -1.04 -20.71
N LYS A 87 -26.82 0.14 -20.87
CA LYS A 87 -26.09 1.39 -21.03
C LYS A 87 -25.34 1.76 -19.74
N GLU A 88 -26.05 1.74 -18.60
CA GLU A 88 -25.43 2.00 -17.28
C GLU A 88 -24.29 1.02 -16.99
N LEU A 89 -24.48 -0.24 -17.33
CA LEU A 89 -23.47 -1.29 -17.13
C LEU A 89 -22.26 -1.09 -18.03
N ALA A 90 -22.43 -0.64 -19.28
CA ALA A 90 -21.34 -0.31 -20.18
C ALA A 90 -20.52 0.87 -19.63
N GLU A 91 -21.18 1.97 -19.22
CA GLU A 91 -20.54 3.15 -18.65
C GLU A 91 -19.75 2.79 -17.38
N LEU A 92 -20.35 2.02 -16.46
CA LEU A 92 -19.69 1.61 -15.22
C LEU A 92 -18.50 0.66 -15.46
N ARG A 93 -18.59 -0.22 -16.48
CA ARG A 93 -17.47 -1.09 -16.86
C ARG A 93 -16.30 -0.30 -17.43
N ASP A 94 -16.57 0.71 -18.25
CA ASP A 94 -15.52 1.54 -18.83
C ASP A 94 -14.81 2.35 -17.74
N GLU A 95 -15.56 2.89 -16.78
CA GLU A 95 -14.99 3.58 -15.62
C GLU A 95 -14.15 2.62 -14.76
N PHE A 96 -14.68 1.44 -14.45
CA PHE A 96 -13.98 0.41 -13.69
C PHE A 96 -12.68 -0.02 -14.38
N ASN A 97 -12.72 -0.28 -15.69
CA ASN A 97 -11.54 -0.69 -16.45
C ASN A 97 -10.46 0.39 -16.47
N THR A 98 -10.86 1.65 -16.60
CA THR A 98 -9.94 2.80 -16.56
C THR A 98 -9.25 2.92 -15.21
N ARG A 99 -10.02 2.91 -14.13
CA ARG A 99 -9.47 2.98 -12.76
C ARG A 99 -8.64 1.74 -12.40
N LYS A 100 -9.08 0.57 -12.84
CA LYS A 100 -8.32 -0.67 -12.63
C LYS A 100 -6.97 -0.64 -13.35
N ALA A 101 -6.93 -0.17 -14.60
CA ALA A 101 -5.68 -0.04 -15.34
C ALA A 101 -4.73 0.97 -14.67
N GLN A 102 -5.27 2.07 -14.11
CA GLN A 102 -4.49 3.00 -13.31
C GLN A 102 -3.91 2.33 -12.07
N TRP A 103 -4.75 1.66 -11.27
CA TRP A 103 -4.31 0.93 -10.07
C TRP A 103 -3.27 -0.14 -10.38
N ASP A 104 -3.48 -0.97 -11.42
CA ASP A 104 -2.51 -1.99 -11.84
C ASP A 104 -1.17 -1.36 -12.24
N GLY A 105 -1.21 -0.19 -12.88
CA GLY A 105 -0.02 0.58 -13.23
C GLY A 105 0.73 1.15 -12.02
N GLU A 106 -0.01 1.69 -11.02
CA GLU A 106 0.56 2.19 -9.77
C GLU A 106 1.16 1.03 -8.95
N LYS A 107 0.41 -0.07 -8.79
CA LYS A 107 0.86 -1.28 -8.10
C LYS A 107 2.15 -1.86 -8.70
N THR A 108 2.20 -2.02 -10.02
CA THR A 108 3.38 -2.55 -10.71
C THR A 108 4.60 -1.67 -10.50
N ALA A 109 4.43 -0.35 -10.49
CA ALA A 109 5.52 0.58 -10.26
C ALA A 109 6.07 0.48 -8.82
N VAL A 110 5.19 0.41 -7.82
CA VAL A 110 5.57 0.22 -6.40
C VAL A 110 6.26 -1.13 -6.19
N GLU A 111 5.70 -2.22 -6.75
CA GLU A 111 6.33 -3.55 -6.69
C GLU A 111 7.74 -3.57 -7.30
N LYS A 112 7.95 -2.85 -8.41
CA LYS A 112 9.27 -2.75 -9.04
C LYS A 112 10.29 -2.10 -8.12
N VAL A 113 9.93 -1.00 -7.47
CA VAL A 113 10.79 -0.32 -6.48
C VAL A 113 11.07 -1.22 -5.29
N SER A 114 10.06 -1.91 -4.76
CA SER A 114 10.23 -2.86 -3.65
C SER A 114 11.20 -3.99 -4.02
N LYS A 115 11.06 -4.59 -5.21
CA LYS A 115 11.98 -5.63 -5.71
C LYS A 115 13.42 -5.13 -5.86
N LEU A 116 13.61 -3.90 -6.35
CA LEU A 116 14.95 -3.31 -6.46
C LEU A 116 15.58 -3.08 -5.08
N ARG A 117 14.82 -2.63 -4.09
CA ARG A 117 15.28 -2.50 -2.70
C ARG A 117 15.68 -3.85 -2.10
N GLU A 118 14.89 -4.90 -2.31
CA GLU A 118 15.21 -6.26 -1.87
C GLU A 118 16.48 -6.80 -2.53
N GLN A 119 16.68 -6.54 -3.83
CA GLN A 119 17.88 -6.94 -4.54
C GLN A 119 19.13 -6.22 -4.00
N ILE A 120 19.04 -4.91 -3.76
CA ILE A 120 20.12 -4.13 -3.16
C ILE A 120 20.49 -4.69 -1.78
N GLU A 121 19.50 -5.00 -0.94
CA GLU A 121 19.69 -5.59 0.38
C GLU A 121 20.36 -6.96 0.30
N SER A 122 19.91 -7.80 -0.63
CA SER A 122 20.51 -9.12 -0.88
C SER A 122 21.98 -9.00 -1.31
N ILE A 123 22.28 -8.03 -2.19
CA ILE A 123 23.67 -7.80 -2.63
C ILE A 123 24.53 -7.25 -1.50
N LYS A 124 24.01 -6.34 -0.66
CA LYS A 124 24.73 -5.85 0.52
C LYS A 124 25.10 -7.01 1.47
N LYS A 125 24.15 -7.92 1.75
CA LYS A 125 24.41 -9.11 2.57
C LYS A 125 25.46 -10.02 1.94
N LYS A 126 25.42 -10.23 0.61
CA LYS A 126 26.44 -11.02 -0.09
C LYS A 126 27.81 -10.35 -0.06
N LEU A 127 27.84 -9.01 -0.14
CA LEU A 127 29.08 -8.23 -0.02
C LEU A 127 29.70 -8.39 1.36
N GLU A 128 28.90 -8.28 2.45
CA GLU A 128 29.37 -8.51 3.82
C GLU A 128 29.98 -9.92 4.00
N VAL A 129 29.33 -10.93 3.42
CA VAL A 129 29.84 -12.31 3.47
C VAL A 129 31.14 -12.42 2.70
N ALA A 130 31.24 -11.86 1.49
CA ALA A 130 32.45 -11.89 0.69
C ALA A 130 33.62 -11.16 1.35
N GLU A 131 33.36 -9.99 1.98
CA GLU A 131 34.38 -9.25 2.75
C GLU A 131 34.86 -10.06 3.99
N ARG A 132 33.94 -10.74 4.68
CA ARG A 132 34.28 -11.58 5.83
C ARG A 132 35.08 -12.81 5.44
N ASP A 133 34.78 -13.40 4.27
CA ASP A 133 35.47 -14.57 3.74
C ASP A 133 36.75 -14.21 2.96
N PHE A 134 37.13 -12.91 2.94
CA PHE A 134 38.31 -12.37 2.22
C PHE A 134 38.31 -12.63 0.71
N ASP A 135 37.12 -12.83 0.10
CA ASP A 135 36.94 -12.97 -1.35
C ASP A 135 36.84 -11.57 -1.99
N TYR A 136 37.98 -10.91 -2.14
CA TYR A 136 38.06 -9.52 -2.64
C TYR A 136 37.61 -9.36 -4.10
N ASP A 137 37.74 -10.42 -4.91
CA ASP A 137 37.31 -10.38 -6.30
C ASP A 137 35.78 -10.27 -6.38
N LYS A 138 35.06 -11.13 -5.68
CA LYS A 138 33.58 -11.04 -5.59
C LYS A 138 33.12 -9.75 -4.88
N ALA A 139 33.78 -9.36 -3.81
CA ALA A 139 33.46 -8.12 -3.12
C ALA A 139 33.59 -6.90 -4.04
N SER A 140 34.64 -6.85 -4.86
CA SER A 140 34.86 -5.79 -5.84
C SER A 140 33.79 -5.78 -6.94
N GLU A 141 33.43 -6.95 -7.49
CA GLU A 141 32.37 -7.07 -8.50
C GLU A 141 31.02 -6.59 -7.96
N LEU A 142 30.64 -7.03 -6.74
CA LEU A 142 29.39 -6.63 -6.10
C LEU A 142 29.36 -5.11 -5.78
N LYS A 143 30.45 -4.59 -5.24
CA LYS A 143 30.56 -3.21 -4.76
C LYS A 143 30.63 -2.17 -5.88
N PHE A 144 31.41 -2.46 -6.93
CA PHE A 144 31.66 -1.50 -8.01
C PHE A 144 30.90 -1.82 -9.30
N GLY A 145 30.46 -3.09 -9.47
CA GLY A 145 29.69 -3.51 -10.64
C GLY A 145 28.19 -3.49 -10.41
N MET A 146 27.69 -4.33 -9.50
CA MET A 146 26.25 -4.58 -9.38
C MET A 146 25.52 -3.51 -8.54
N LEU A 147 26.06 -3.15 -7.37
CA LEU A 147 25.41 -2.24 -6.42
C LEU A 147 25.13 -0.85 -7.03
N PRO A 148 26.10 -0.17 -7.71
CA PRO A 148 25.85 1.15 -8.28
C PRO A 148 24.79 1.14 -9.40
N ASN A 149 24.73 0.06 -10.17
CA ASN A 149 23.76 -0.06 -11.25
C ASN A 149 22.34 -0.18 -10.69
N LEU A 150 22.13 -1.03 -9.68
CA LEU A 150 20.82 -1.18 -9.02
C LEU A 150 20.40 0.08 -8.26
N GLN A 151 21.34 0.78 -7.63
CA GLN A 151 21.06 2.05 -6.97
C GLN A 151 20.60 3.11 -7.97
N ARG A 152 21.24 3.20 -9.13
CA ARG A 152 20.82 4.13 -10.19
C ARG A 152 19.46 3.77 -10.77
N GLU A 153 19.19 2.46 -10.95
CA GLU A 153 17.89 1.98 -11.43
C GLU A 153 16.79 2.29 -10.41
N LEU A 154 17.06 2.10 -9.13
CA LEU A 154 16.16 2.45 -8.04
C LEU A 154 15.85 3.96 -8.04
N GLU A 155 16.87 4.81 -8.14
CA GLU A 155 16.71 6.26 -8.17
C GLU A 155 15.81 6.73 -9.32
N ILE A 156 16.02 6.17 -10.52
CA ILE A 156 15.18 6.47 -11.70
C ILE A 156 13.73 6.05 -11.48
N GLU A 157 13.49 4.87 -10.89
CA GLU A 157 12.12 4.40 -10.65
C GLU A 157 11.46 5.18 -9.49
N GLU A 158 12.20 5.57 -8.45
CA GLU A 158 11.69 6.43 -7.37
C GLU A 158 11.35 7.84 -7.86
N GLU A 159 12.13 8.42 -8.79
CA GLU A 159 11.78 9.69 -9.42
C GLU A 159 10.49 9.59 -10.24
N LYS A 160 10.35 8.52 -11.03
CA LYS A 160 9.12 8.28 -11.79
C LYS A 160 7.89 8.11 -10.89
N LEU A 161 8.06 7.55 -9.69
CA LEU A 161 6.97 7.43 -8.71
C LEU A 161 6.60 8.77 -8.07
N LYS A 162 7.59 9.64 -7.81
CA LYS A 162 7.33 10.99 -7.28
C LYS A 162 6.55 11.88 -8.24
N ASP A 163 6.83 11.73 -9.55
CA ASP A 163 6.16 12.49 -10.59
C ASP A 163 4.75 11.96 -10.90
N ARG A 164 4.41 10.76 -10.43
CA ARG A 164 3.07 10.19 -10.55
C ARG A 164 2.25 10.53 -9.31
N ASP A 165 1.07 11.05 -9.55
CA ASP A 165 0.08 11.23 -8.49
C ASP A 165 -0.47 9.85 -8.09
N LEU A 166 0.12 9.24 -7.06
CA LEU A 166 -0.31 7.94 -6.53
C LEU A 166 -1.60 8.17 -5.73
N SER A 167 -2.75 8.07 -6.40
CA SER A 167 -4.05 8.32 -5.79
C SER A 167 -4.70 7.07 -5.20
N LEU A 168 -4.34 5.89 -5.69
CA LEU A 168 -4.97 4.62 -5.34
C LEU A 168 -4.08 3.70 -4.48
N VAL A 169 -2.77 3.98 -4.43
CA VAL A 169 -1.79 3.12 -3.75
C VAL A 169 -0.98 3.92 -2.73
N HIS A 170 -1.02 3.55 -1.46
CA HIS A 170 -0.21 4.12 -0.40
C HIS A 170 0.97 3.20 -0.07
N GLU A 171 2.21 3.68 -0.34
CA GLU A 171 3.45 2.91 -0.08
C GLU A 171 4.04 3.18 1.30
N ASN A 172 3.72 4.33 1.90
CA ASN A 172 4.40 4.81 3.10
C ASN A 172 3.58 4.52 4.36
N VAL A 173 4.25 4.00 5.39
CA VAL A 173 3.70 3.99 6.75
C VAL A 173 3.84 5.38 7.33
N THR A 174 2.73 6.03 7.63
CA THR A 174 2.65 7.35 8.27
C THR A 174 2.15 7.22 9.70
N ASP A 175 2.07 8.34 10.41
CA ASP A 175 1.49 8.44 11.75
C ASP A 175 0.00 8.06 11.79
N GLU A 176 -0.73 8.23 10.70
CA GLU A 176 -2.14 7.85 10.60
C GLU A 176 -2.33 6.33 10.67
N GLU A 177 -1.50 5.55 9.97
CA GLU A 177 -1.55 4.09 10.01
C GLU A 177 -1.21 3.57 11.41
N ILE A 178 -0.20 4.15 12.05
CA ILE A 178 0.16 3.83 13.43
C ILE A 178 -1.02 4.12 14.38
N ALA A 179 -1.69 5.26 14.22
CA ALA A 179 -2.85 5.61 15.04
C ALA A 179 -4.05 4.67 14.81
N LYS A 180 -4.31 4.28 13.56
CA LYS A 180 -5.35 3.28 13.21
C LYS A 180 -5.12 1.94 13.92
N ILE A 181 -3.88 1.46 13.94
CA ILE A 181 -3.55 0.17 14.57
C ILE A 181 -3.74 0.25 16.08
N ILE A 182 -3.26 1.31 16.71
CA ILE A 182 -3.46 1.50 18.15
C ILE A 182 -4.95 1.60 18.49
N SER A 183 -5.73 2.31 17.70
CA SER A 183 -7.18 2.37 17.86
C SER A 183 -7.83 0.98 17.81
N ARG A 184 -7.36 0.11 16.92
CA ARG A 184 -7.83 -1.28 16.84
C ARG A 184 -7.37 -2.15 18.01
N LEU A 185 -6.11 -2.02 18.43
CA LEU A 185 -5.54 -2.81 19.53
C LEU A 185 -6.07 -2.40 20.90
N SER A 186 -6.23 -1.10 21.13
CA SER A 186 -6.67 -0.56 22.43
C SER A 186 -8.18 -0.44 22.56
N LEU A 187 -8.96 -0.69 21.51
CA LEU A 187 -10.41 -0.43 21.43
C LEU A 187 -10.79 1.04 21.75
N ILE A 188 -9.82 1.95 21.73
CA ILE A 188 -10.02 3.37 21.96
C ILE A 188 -10.06 4.04 20.58
N HIS A 189 -11.14 4.77 20.30
CA HIS A 189 -11.26 5.53 19.05
C HIS A 189 -10.38 6.77 19.13
N ILE A 190 -9.18 6.71 18.57
CA ILE A 190 -8.24 7.84 18.44
C ILE A 190 -8.53 8.49 17.09
N SER A 191 -9.62 9.28 17.05
CA SER A 191 -9.89 10.14 15.91
C SER A 191 -9.33 11.53 16.19
N GLU A 192 -8.29 11.90 15.50
CA GLU A 192 -7.52 13.16 15.50
C GLU A 192 -6.40 13.26 16.56
N PRO A 193 -5.18 13.66 16.13
CA PRO A 193 -4.21 14.22 17.05
C PRO A 193 -4.80 15.52 17.59
N THR A 194 -5.16 15.56 18.88
CA THR A 194 -5.58 16.78 19.55
C THR A 194 -4.49 17.82 19.37
N ARG A 195 -4.73 18.78 18.50
CA ARG A 195 -3.93 20.00 18.37
C ARG A 195 -3.90 20.63 19.75
N PRO A 196 -2.74 20.88 20.37
CA PRO A 196 -2.71 21.55 21.66
C PRO A 196 -3.36 22.92 21.49
N GLU A 197 -4.48 23.15 22.19
CA GLU A 197 -5.07 24.48 22.24
C GLU A 197 -4.06 25.41 22.88
N PRO A 198 -3.80 26.61 22.32
CA PRO A 198 -2.94 27.58 22.96
C PRO A 198 -3.59 28.00 24.28
N ILE A 199 -2.86 27.76 25.38
CA ILE A 199 -3.29 28.25 26.71
C ILE A 199 -3.31 29.75 26.62
N SER A 200 -4.50 30.33 26.63
CA SER A 200 -4.73 31.76 26.75
C SER A 200 -4.48 32.17 28.20
N TYR A 201 -3.43 32.97 28.41
CA TYR A 201 -3.23 33.68 29.67
C TYR A 201 -4.11 34.96 29.71
#